data_db8f4bbb058559c0552421b9814d470c
#
_entry.id   db8f4bbb058559c0552421b9814d470c
#
_cell.length_a   1.000
_cell.length_b   1.000
_cell.length_c   1.000
_cell.angle_alpha   90.00
_cell.angle_beta   90.00
_cell.angle_gamma   90.00
#
_symmetry.space_group_name_H-M   'P 1'
#
loop_
_entity.id
_entity.type
_entity.pdbx_description
1 polymer ?
#
loop_
_entity_poly.entity_id
_entity_poly.type
_entity_poly.pdbx_seq_one_letter_code
_entity_poly.pdbx_strand_id
1 'polypeptide(L)'
;KEAHTMQVYYDKDADLSIIRGKKVAIIGYGSQGHAHAQNLTDSGVDVTVGLRKNGASWSKVEAAGIKVAEVDAAVKGADVVMILLPDENIPEVYNNNVAPNIKQGATLAFAHGFNVHYNQVIPRADLDVIMVAPKGPGHTVRSEYLKGGGVPSLIALYQDVSGNAKQIALSYAAANGGTKGGVIE
;
A
#
# COMPACT_ATOMS: atom_id res chain seq x y z
N LYS A 1 -28.65 -20.88 7.07
CA LYS A 1 -27.26 -20.44 7.30
C LYS A 1 -26.53 -20.53 5.96
N GLU A 2 -26.45 -19.46 5.21
CA GLU A 2 -25.63 -19.42 4.00
C GLU A 2 -24.17 -19.54 4.46
N ALA A 3 -23.49 -20.57 3.96
CA ALA A 3 -22.06 -20.71 4.14
C ALA A 3 -21.41 -19.60 3.33
N HIS A 4 -20.82 -18.61 4.01
CA HIS A 4 -19.95 -17.63 3.35
C HIS A 4 -18.73 -18.39 2.83
N THR A 5 -18.74 -18.71 1.53
CA THR A 5 -17.58 -19.26 0.86
C THR A 5 -16.53 -18.17 0.80
N MET A 6 -15.38 -18.38 1.45
CA MET A 6 -14.24 -17.48 1.41
C MET A 6 -13.73 -17.40 -0.04
N GLN A 7 -13.76 -16.20 -0.62
CA GLN A 7 -13.31 -15.99 -1.99
C GLN A 7 -11.81 -15.73 -2.01
N VAL A 8 -11.10 -16.46 -2.87
CA VAL A 8 -9.67 -16.30 -3.10
C VAL A 8 -9.46 -15.73 -4.50
N TYR A 9 -8.69 -14.66 -4.60
CA TYR A 9 -8.37 -14.01 -5.87
C TYR A 9 -6.94 -14.32 -6.29
N TYR A 10 -6.76 -14.56 -7.59
CA TYR A 10 -5.48 -14.83 -8.23
C TYR A 10 -5.22 -13.81 -9.35
N ASP A 11 -4.13 -13.98 -10.10
CA ASP A 11 -3.74 -13.07 -11.17
C ASP A 11 -4.87 -12.76 -12.17
N LYS A 12 -5.69 -13.74 -12.49
CA LYS A 12 -6.82 -13.58 -13.43
C LYS A 12 -7.91 -12.63 -12.91
N ASP A 13 -7.97 -12.41 -11.59
CA ASP A 13 -8.98 -11.60 -10.93
C ASP A 13 -8.54 -10.15 -10.72
N ALA A 14 -7.29 -9.83 -11.04
CA ALA A 14 -6.70 -8.51 -10.84
C ALA A 14 -6.28 -7.89 -12.16
N ASP A 15 -6.44 -6.58 -12.27
CA ASP A 15 -6.01 -5.79 -13.42
C ASP A 15 -4.84 -4.89 -13.03
N LEU A 16 -3.63 -5.27 -13.40
CA LEU A 16 -2.42 -4.49 -13.12
C LEU A 16 -2.42 -3.10 -13.75
N SER A 17 -3.16 -2.90 -14.85
CA SER A 17 -3.21 -1.61 -15.52
C SER A 17 -3.79 -0.51 -14.62
N ILE A 18 -4.62 -0.87 -13.64
CA ILE A 18 -5.21 0.08 -12.71
C ILE A 18 -4.12 0.76 -11.88
N ILE A 19 -3.30 -0.03 -11.18
CA ILE A 19 -2.27 0.54 -10.31
C ILE A 19 -1.10 1.13 -11.11
N ARG A 20 -0.80 0.59 -12.28
CA ARG A 20 0.21 1.14 -13.19
C ARG A 20 -0.16 2.53 -13.71
N GLY A 21 -1.44 2.84 -13.77
CA GLY A 21 -1.94 4.17 -14.17
C GLY A 21 -2.00 5.18 -13.02
N LYS A 22 -1.57 4.81 -11.84
CA LYS A 22 -1.64 5.64 -10.63
C LYS A 22 -0.25 5.95 -10.09
N LYS A 23 -0.12 7.10 -9.42
CA LYS A 23 1.06 7.45 -8.64
C LYS A 23 0.87 6.94 -7.21
N VAL A 24 1.81 6.13 -6.75
CA VAL A 24 1.77 5.51 -5.42
C VAL A 24 2.84 6.12 -4.54
N ALA A 25 2.45 6.61 -3.38
CA ALA A 25 3.37 7.00 -2.32
C ALA A 25 3.45 5.89 -1.28
N ILE A 26 4.66 5.45 -0.97
CA ILE A 26 4.94 4.53 0.13
C ILE A 26 5.56 5.35 1.26
N ILE A 27 4.87 5.43 2.40
CA ILE A 27 5.34 6.20 3.55
C ILE A 27 6.05 5.25 4.51
N GLY A 28 7.35 5.42 4.60
CA GLY A 28 8.24 4.54 5.35
C GLY A 28 9.05 3.60 4.46
N TYR A 29 10.21 3.17 4.95
CA TYR A 29 11.11 2.27 4.22
C TYR A 29 11.77 1.24 5.17
N GLY A 30 10.99 0.75 6.13
CA GLY A 30 11.34 -0.43 6.92
C GLY A 30 11.18 -1.70 6.08
N SER A 31 11.12 -2.85 6.72
CA SER A 31 11.06 -4.15 6.02
C SER A 31 9.91 -4.22 5.00
N GLN A 32 8.69 -3.84 5.40
CA GLN A 32 7.54 -3.85 4.48
C GLN A 32 7.64 -2.74 3.42
N GLY A 33 8.01 -1.53 3.82
CA GLY A 33 8.15 -0.40 2.89
C GLY A 33 9.17 -0.68 1.79
N HIS A 34 10.30 -1.26 2.15
CA HIS A 34 11.34 -1.71 1.21
C HIS A 34 10.76 -2.73 0.21
N ALA A 35 10.07 -3.77 0.71
CA ALA A 35 9.51 -4.81 -0.14
C ALA A 35 8.44 -4.27 -1.09
N HIS A 36 7.46 -3.53 -0.57
CA HIS A 36 6.39 -2.94 -1.39
C HIS A 36 6.94 -1.99 -2.45
N ALA A 37 7.83 -1.07 -2.06
CA ALA A 37 8.38 -0.08 -2.99
C ALA A 37 9.13 -0.74 -4.15
N GLN A 38 9.95 -1.74 -3.87
CA GLN A 38 10.71 -2.43 -4.91
C GLN A 38 9.82 -3.33 -5.76
N ASN A 39 8.90 -4.08 -5.17
CA ASN A 39 7.98 -4.94 -5.93
C ASN A 39 7.08 -4.13 -6.86
N LEU A 40 6.50 -3.04 -6.37
CA LEU A 40 5.66 -2.18 -7.20
C LEU A 40 6.47 -1.52 -8.32
N THR A 41 7.68 -1.03 -8.03
CA THR A 41 8.57 -0.46 -9.04
C THR A 41 8.91 -1.49 -10.12
N ASP A 42 9.27 -2.71 -9.73
CA ASP A 42 9.57 -3.79 -10.67
C ASP A 42 8.34 -4.25 -11.47
N SER A 43 7.15 -4.02 -10.94
CA SER A 43 5.88 -4.29 -11.63
C SER A 43 5.44 -3.16 -12.57
N GLY A 44 6.21 -2.09 -12.69
CA GLY A 44 5.92 -0.97 -13.59
C GLY A 44 5.05 0.14 -12.99
N VAL A 45 4.93 0.19 -11.68
CA VAL A 45 4.16 1.22 -10.97
C VAL A 45 5.05 2.45 -10.70
N ASP A 46 4.48 3.64 -10.80
CA ASP A 46 5.15 4.90 -10.45
C ASP A 46 5.14 5.07 -8.94
N VAL A 47 6.28 4.80 -8.30
CA VAL A 47 6.44 4.83 -6.84
C VAL A 47 7.30 5.99 -6.41
N THR A 48 6.86 6.72 -5.38
CA THR A 48 7.67 7.67 -4.62
C THR A 48 7.63 7.26 -3.15
N VAL A 49 8.80 7.11 -2.53
CA VAL A 49 8.90 6.83 -1.10
C VAL A 49 8.92 8.15 -0.35
N GLY A 50 8.05 8.28 0.64
CA GLY A 50 7.99 9.45 1.53
C GLY A 50 8.73 9.19 2.82
N LEU A 51 9.71 10.01 3.14
CA LEU A 51 10.58 9.88 4.31
C LEU A 51 10.88 11.25 4.93
N ARG A 52 11.43 11.23 6.15
CA ARG A 52 12.06 12.42 6.73
C ARG A 52 13.31 12.76 5.94
N LYS A 53 13.51 14.05 5.64
CA LYS A 53 14.71 14.54 5.00
C LYS A 53 15.93 14.22 5.88
N ASN A 54 17.01 13.75 5.23
CA ASN A 54 18.26 13.38 5.89
C ASN A 54 18.16 12.18 6.86
N GLY A 55 17.08 11.40 6.82
CA GLY A 55 16.97 10.13 7.53
C GLY A 55 17.89 9.06 6.93
N ALA A 56 18.21 8.03 7.73
CA ALA A 56 19.13 6.95 7.32
C ALA A 56 18.64 6.18 6.07
N SER A 57 17.33 6.11 5.85
CA SER A 57 16.75 5.37 4.73
C SER A 57 16.74 6.15 3.41
N TRP A 58 16.92 7.46 3.46
CA TRP A 58 16.85 8.30 2.25
C TRP A 58 17.82 7.86 1.17
N SER A 59 19.09 7.71 1.52
CA SER A 59 20.12 7.26 0.58
C SER A 59 19.89 5.83 0.08
N LYS A 60 19.28 4.97 0.90
CA LYS A 60 18.94 3.59 0.50
C LYS A 60 17.89 3.58 -0.60
N VAL A 61 16.89 4.46 -0.52
CA VAL A 61 15.86 4.60 -1.57
C VAL A 61 16.48 5.12 -2.86
N GLU A 62 17.33 6.15 -2.77
CA GLU A 62 18.06 6.70 -3.93
C GLU A 62 18.94 5.63 -4.58
N ALA A 63 19.66 4.85 -3.78
CA ALA A 63 20.52 3.76 -4.28
C ALA A 63 19.72 2.66 -4.99
N ALA A 64 18.47 2.45 -4.61
CA ALA A 64 17.58 1.50 -5.28
C ALA A 64 16.98 2.06 -6.58
N GLY A 65 17.27 3.30 -6.94
CA GLY A 65 16.73 3.93 -8.14
C GLY A 65 15.26 4.33 -8.04
N ILE A 66 14.73 4.44 -6.82
CA ILE A 66 13.34 4.82 -6.55
C ILE A 66 13.29 6.30 -6.16
N LYS A 67 12.27 7.00 -6.61
CA LYS A 67 12.05 8.40 -6.22
C LYS A 67 11.81 8.50 -4.72
N VAL A 68 12.43 9.50 -4.09
CA VAL A 68 12.26 9.80 -2.67
C VAL A 68 11.90 11.28 -2.50
N ALA A 69 11.01 11.57 -1.56
CA ALA A 69 10.60 12.92 -1.21
C ALA A 69 10.24 12.99 0.27
N GLU A 70 10.12 14.19 0.80
CA GLU A 70 9.53 14.36 2.12
C GLU A 70 8.06 13.91 2.09
N VAL A 71 7.54 13.48 3.23
CA VAL A 71 6.21 12.86 3.33
C VAL A 71 5.12 13.74 2.71
N ASP A 72 5.09 15.01 3.04
CA ASP A 72 4.07 15.94 2.53
C ASP A 72 4.08 16.02 0.99
N ALA A 73 5.25 16.11 0.40
CA ALA A 73 5.41 16.18 -1.06
C ALA A 73 5.02 14.86 -1.74
N ALA A 74 5.43 13.73 -1.16
CA ALA A 74 5.07 12.41 -1.69
C ALA A 74 3.55 12.22 -1.69
N VAL A 75 2.90 12.60 -0.60
CA VAL A 75 1.43 12.47 -0.43
C VAL A 75 0.68 13.37 -1.42
N LYS A 76 1.10 14.62 -1.58
CA LYS A 76 0.45 15.56 -2.51
C LYS A 76 0.42 15.07 -3.95
N GLY A 77 1.46 14.38 -4.38
CA GLY A 77 1.56 13.85 -5.74
C GLY A 77 0.85 12.53 -5.97
N ALA A 78 0.37 11.86 -4.93
CA ALA A 78 -0.07 10.48 -5.02
C ALA A 78 -1.57 10.31 -5.24
N ASP A 79 -1.94 9.27 -5.98
CA ASP A 79 -3.31 8.76 -6.12
C ASP A 79 -3.61 7.67 -5.09
N VAL A 80 -2.57 6.96 -4.64
CA VAL A 80 -2.62 5.95 -3.59
C VAL A 80 -1.51 6.23 -2.58
N VAL A 81 -1.86 6.28 -1.31
CA VAL A 81 -0.91 6.49 -0.21
C VAL A 81 -0.95 5.26 0.70
N MET A 82 0.13 4.49 0.70
CA MET A 82 0.31 3.32 1.56
C MET A 82 1.20 3.69 2.75
N ILE A 83 0.67 3.60 3.96
CA ILE A 83 1.42 3.94 5.18
C ILE A 83 2.02 2.66 5.77
N LEU A 84 3.36 2.57 5.75
CA LEU A 84 4.14 1.44 6.23
C LEU A 84 5.11 1.88 7.33
N LEU A 85 4.55 2.50 8.35
CA LEU A 85 5.25 2.94 9.55
C LEU A 85 4.87 2.03 10.74
N PRO A 86 5.65 2.02 11.82
CA PRO A 86 5.20 1.42 13.08
C PRO A 86 3.84 1.98 13.50
N ASP A 87 2.96 1.15 14.05
CA ASP A 87 1.58 1.52 14.36
C ASP A 87 1.46 2.73 15.26
N GLU A 88 2.34 2.86 16.23
CA GLU A 88 2.36 3.99 17.16
C GLU A 88 2.65 5.34 16.47
N ASN A 89 3.28 5.33 15.30
CA ASN A 89 3.62 6.54 14.56
C ASN A 89 2.56 6.93 13.52
N ILE A 90 1.69 6.01 13.16
CA ILE A 90 0.72 6.22 12.07
C ILE A 90 -0.27 7.34 12.38
N PRO A 91 -0.90 7.41 13.58
CA PRO A 91 -1.87 8.47 13.86
C PRO A 91 -1.30 9.87 13.71
N GLU A 92 -0.12 10.11 14.23
CA GLU A 92 0.54 11.42 14.15
C GLU A 92 0.87 11.80 12.71
N VAL A 93 1.47 10.88 11.96
CA VAL A 93 1.83 11.12 10.55
C VAL A 93 0.57 11.30 9.70
N TYR A 94 -0.45 10.51 9.94
CA TYR A 94 -1.72 10.69 9.23
C TYR A 94 -2.31 12.08 9.47
N ASN A 95 -2.45 12.48 10.73
CA ASN A 95 -3.08 13.75 11.08
C ASN A 95 -2.26 14.96 10.62
N ASN A 96 -0.93 14.90 10.71
CA ASN A 96 -0.05 16.05 10.46
C ASN A 96 0.41 16.14 9.00
N ASN A 97 0.59 15.02 8.32
CA ASN A 97 1.27 14.97 7.03
C ASN A 97 0.40 14.40 5.89
N VAL A 98 -0.48 13.45 6.19
CA VAL A 98 -1.28 12.78 5.16
C VAL A 98 -2.62 13.48 4.96
N ALA A 99 -3.43 13.60 6.00
CA ALA A 99 -4.78 14.17 5.89
C ALA A 99 -4.80 15.58 5.28
N PRO A 100 -3.87 16.51 5.64
CA PRO A 100 -3.85 17.83 5.05
C PRO A 100 -3.42 17.87 3.57
N ASN A 101 -2.75 16.84 3.08
CA ASN A 101 -2.09 16.85 1.78
C ASN A 101 -2.64 15.85 0.76
N ILE A 102 -3.32 14.81 1.20
CA ILE A 102 -3.84 13.76 0.31
C ILE A 102 -4.96 14.33 -0.58
N LYS A 103 -4.91 13.98 -1.86
CA LYS A 103 -5.90 14.41 -2.85
C LYS A 103 -7.29 13.94 -2.48
N GLN A 104 -8.28 14.77 -2.75
CA GLN A 104 -9.68 14.37 -2.68
C GLN A 104 -9.92 13.17 -3.62
N GLY A 105 -10.61 12.15 -3.11
CA GLY A 105 -10.90 10.94 -3.89
C GLY A 105 -9.74 9.96 -4.04
N ALA A 106 -8.57 10.24 -3.44
CA ALA A 106 -7.46 9.30 -3.44
C ALA A 106 -7.72 8.08 -2.56
N THR A 107 -6.84 7.10 -2.66
CA THR A 107 -6.90 5.87 -1.85
C THR A 107 -5.87 5.93 -0.74
N LEU A 108 -6.32 5.76 0.50
CA LEU A 108 -5.49 5.56 1.68
C LEU A 108 -5.38 4.06 1.95
N ALA A 109 -4.16 3.56 2.09
CA ALA A 109 -3.90 2.15 2.26
C ALA A 109 -3.04 1.86 3.50
N PHE A 110 -3.32 0.73 4.13
CA PHE A 110 -2.57 0.19 5.27
C PHE A 110 -2.21 -1.27 5.00
N ALA A 111 -1.15 -1.75 5.64
CA ALA A 111 -0.77 -3.16 5.59
C ALA A 111 -1.36 -4.00 6.73
N HIS A 112 -2.01 -3.36 7.71
CA HIS A 112 -2.90 -4.01 8.66
C HIS A 112 -3.89 -2.99 9.24
N GLY A 113 -4.96 -3.51 9.85
CA GLY A 113 -6.12 -2.69 10.18
C GLY A 113 -6.14 -2.08 11.58
N PHE A 114 -5.07 -2.20 12.37
CA PHE A 114 -5.06 -1.80 13.79
C PHE A 114 -5.57 -0.36 14.00
N ASN A 115 -4.96 0.60 13.32
CA ASN A 115 -5.26 2.02 13.54
C ASN A 115 -6.69 2.40 13.12
N VAL A 116 -7.19 1.82 12.05
CA VAL A 116 -8.56 2.08 11.58
C VAL A 116 -9.57 1.35 12.45
N HIS A 117 -9.30 0.08 12.77
CA HIS A 117 -10.20 -0.76 13.57
C HIS A 117 -10.41 -0.20 14.98
N TYR A 118 -9.35 0.33 15.62
CA TYR A 118 -9.41 0.90 16.95
C TYR A 118 -9.59 2.43 16.97
N ASN A 119 -9.98 3.03 15.85
CA ASN A 119 -10.22 4.48 15.72
C ASN A 119 -9.01 5.35 16.07
N GLN A 120 -7.79 4.81 15.95
CA GLN A 120 -6.57 5.59 16.13
C GLN A 120 -6.34 6.55 14.95
N VAL A 121 -6.81 6.15 13.77
CA VAL A 121 -6.92 6.98 12.58
C VAL A 121 -8.39 7.03 12.17
N ILE A 122 -8.93 8.24 12.04
CA ILE A 122 -10.25 8.48 11.48
C ILE A 122 -10.04 9.04 10.07
N PRO A 123 -10.14 8.21 9.02
CA PRO A 123 -9.88 8.66 7.67
C PRO A 123 -10.89 9.71 7.21
N ARG A 124 -10.42 10.64 6.38
CA ARG A 124 -11.32 11.59 5.72
C ARG A 124 -12.39 10.84 4.92
N ALA A 125 -13.62 11.38 4.94
CA ALA A 125 -14.78 10.74 4.31
C ALA A 125 -14.72 10.73 2.77
N ASP A 126 -13.85 11.54 2.17
CA ASP A 126 -13.68 11.64 0.71
C ASP A 126 -12.66 10.64 0.13
N LEU A 127 -12.13 9.76 0.96
CA LEU A 127 -11.10 8.78 0.55
C LEU A 127 -11.67 7.37 0.41
N ASP A 128 -11.14 6.60 -0.53
CA ASP A 128 -11.16 5.15 -0.41
C ASP A 128 -10.17 4.74 0.68
N VAL A 129 -10.52 3.78 1.50
CA VAL A 129 -9.64 3.27 2.56
C VAL A 129 -9.59 1.75 2.47
N ILE A 130 -8.40 1.23 2.22
CA ILE A 130 -8.17 -0.19 1.99
C ILE A 130 -7.07 -0.72 2.90
N MET A 131 -7.10 -2.03 3.12
CA MET A 131 -5.98 -2.77 3.67
C MET A 131 -5.46 -3.74 2.60
N VAL A 132 -4.14 -3.81 2.44
CA VAL A 132 -3.46 -4.85 1.65
C VAL A 132 -2.33 -5.39 2.51
N ALA A 133 -2.53 -6.58 3.07
CA ALA A 133 -1.66 -7.16 4.08
C ALA A 133 -1.02 -8.47 3.61
N PRO A 134 0.23 -8.43 3.11
CA PRO A 134 0.97 -9.66 2.85
C PRO A 134 1.14 -10.49 4.12
N LYS A 135 0.98 -11.82 3.99
CA LYS A 135 1.07 -12.78 5.10
C LYS A 135 2.49 -13.28 5.29
N GLY A 136 3.43 -12.37 5.45
CA GLY A 136 4.84 -12.70 5.68
C GLY A 136 5.68 -11.47 5.99
N PRO A 137 6.87 -11.66 6.55
CA PRO A 137 7.79 -10.54 6.79
C PRO A 137 8.29 -9.95 5.47
N GLY A 138 8.71 -8.68 5.51
CA GLY A 138 9.07 -7.93 4.31
C GLY A 138 10.13 -8.60 3.45
N HIS A 139 11.17 -9.21 4.05
CA HIS A 139 12.20 -9.91 3.28
C HIS A 139 11.63 -11.11 2.50
N THR A 140 10.63 -11.80 3.05
CA THR A 140 9.94 -12.90 2.36
C THR A 140 9.03 -12.36 1.25
N VAL A 141 8.33 -11.28 1.50
CA VAL A 141 7.50 -10.60 0.47
C VAL A 141 8.37 -10.26 -0.75
N ARG A 142 9.56 -9.71 -0.53
CA ARG A 142 10.50 -9.38 -1.61
C ARG A 142 11.09 -10.61 -2.28
N SER A 143 11.58 -11.58 -1.50
CA SER A 143 12.25 -12.77 -2.06
C SER A 143 11.30 -13.66 -2.86
N GLU A 144 10.08 -13.85 -2.41
CA GLU A 144 9.08 -14.61 -3.17
C GLU A 144 8.70 -13.92 -4.48
N TYR A 145 8.59 -12.59 -4.47
CA TYR A 145 8.38 -11.82 -5.69
C TYR A 145 9.50 -12.04 -6.71
N LEU A 146 10.75 -11.97 -6.26
CA LEU A 146 11.92 -12.15 -7.12
C LEU A 146 12.01 -13.56 -7.73
N LYS A 147 11.44 -14.55 -7.07
CA LYS A 147 11.36 -15.94 -7.59
C LYS A 147 10.23 -16.14 -8.60
N GLY A 148 9.44 -15.11 -8.87
CA GLY A 148 8.28 -15.20 -9.75
C GLY A 148 6.99 -15.67 -9.07
N GLY A 149 7.01 -15.82 -7.75
CA GLY A 149 5.86 -16.14 -6.92
C GLY A 149 5.34 -14.92 -6.16
N GLY A 150 4.72 -15.15 -5.02
CA GLY A 150 4.26 -14.09 -4.14
C GLY A 150 3.72 -14.64 -2.84
N VAL A 151 3.82 -13.82 -1.80
CA VAL A 151 3.26 -14.13 -0.49
C VAL A 151 1.76 -13.90 -0.54
N PRO A 152 0.93 -14.85 -0.06
CA PRO A 152 -0.52 -14.63 0.04
C PRO A 152 -0.83 -13.36 0.83
N SER A 153 -1.90 -12.68 0.47
CA SER A 153 -2.28 -11.42 1.08
C SER A 153 -3.74 -11.41 1.52
N LEU A 154 -4.05 -10.61 2.54
CA LEU A 154 -5.42 -10.23 2.88
C LEU A 154 -5.71 -8.85 2.33
N ILE A 155 -6.94 -8.62 1.87
CA ILE A 155 -7.46 -7.30 1.60
C ILE A 155 -8.70 -7.04 2.45
N ALA A 156 -8.92 -5.78 2.80
CA ALA A 156 -10.14 -5.30 3.40
C ALA A 156 -10.50 -3.93 2.84
N LEU A 157 -11.79 -3.65 2.79
CA LEU A 157 -12.32 -2.37 2.30
C LEU A 157 -13.01 -1.67 3.47
N TYR A 158 -12.43 -0.57 3.94
CA TYR A 158 -12.99 0.19 5.06
C TYR A 158 -13.90 1.34 4.58
N GLN A 159 -13.53 1.98 3.47
CA GLN A 159 -14.34 3.00 2.80
C GLN A 159 -14.21 2.81 1.29
N ASP A 160 -15.32 2.85 0.58
CA ASP A 160 -15.38 2.72 -0.87
C ASP A 160 -16.20 3.86 -1.47
N VAL A 161 -15.59 5.02 -1.56
CA VAL A 161 -16.23 6.24 -2.07
C VAL A 161 -16.31 6.24 -3.60
N SER A 162 -15.27 5.71 -4.24
CA SER A 162 -15.18 5.66 -5.72
C SER A 162 -16.03 4.55 -6.35
N GLY A 163 -16.37 3.52 -5.59
CA GLY A 163 -16.92 2.27 -6.11
C GLY A 163 -15.88 1.31 -6.68
N ASN A 164 -14.59 1.68 -6.65
CA ASN A 164 -13.48 0.93 -7.26
C ASN A 164 -12.44 0.45 -6.24
N ALA A 165 -12.72 0.58 -4.94
CA ALA A 165 -11.73 0.27 -3.89
C ALA A 165 -11.23 -1.18 -3.99
N LYS A 166 -12.10 -2.13 -4.27
CA LYS A 166 -11.72 -3.54 -4.41
C LYS A 166 -10.77 -3.78 -5.58
N GLN A 167 -11.04 -3.20 -6.73
CA GLN A 167 -10.20 -3.31 -7.91
C GLN A 167 -8.83 -2.69 -7.68
N ILE A 168 -8.79 -1.55 -6.97
CA ILE A 168 -7.52 -0.89 -6.59
C ILE A 168 -6.74 -1.79 -5.63
N ALA A 169 -7.39 -2.35 -4.62
CA ALA A 169 -6.75 -3.24 -3.65
C ALA A 169 -6.17 -4.50 -4.32
N LEU A 170 -6.93 -5.13 -5.20
CA LEU A 170 -6.47 -6.30 -5.97
C LEU A 170 -5.32 -5.96 -6.91
N SER A 171 -5.39 -4.82 -7.59
CA SER A 171 -4.32 -4.35 -8.47
C SER A 171 -3.03 -4.07 -7.71
N TYR A 172 -3.14 -3.42 -6.55
CA TYR A 172 -1.99 -3.21 -5.66
C TYR A 172 -1.40 -4.54 -5.20
N ALA A 173 -2.25 -5.46 -4.72
CA ALA A 173 -1.81 -6.78 -4.27
C ALA A 173 -1.10 -7.55 -5.39
N ALA A 174 -1.60 -7.48 -6.61
CA ALA A 174 -0.98 -8.10 -7.78
C ALA A 174 0.41 -7.52 -8.06
N ALA A 175 0.56 -6.19 -7.99
CA ALA A 175 1.85 -5.53 -8.19
C ALA A 175 2.88 -5.92 -7.12
N ASN A 176 2.43 -6.27 -5.93
CA ASN A 176 3.26 -6.75 -4.81
C ASN A 176 3.46 -8.28 -4.82
N GLY A 177 2.90 -8.98 -5.81
CA GLY A 177 3.01 -10.42 -5.97
C GLY A 177 1.94 -11.24 -5.24
N GLY A 178 1.05 -10.59 -4.49
CA GLY A 178 0.06 -11.28 -3.64
C GLY A 178 -0.87 -12.22 -4.39
N THR A 179 -1.27 -11.87 -5.60
CA THR A 179 -2.15 -12.70 -6.43
C THR A 179 -1.51 -13.98 -6.95
N LYS A 180 -0.19 -14.11 -6.89
CA LYS A 180 0.52 -15.37 -7.16
C LYS A 180 0.31 -16.38 -6.02
N GLY A 181 0.25 -15.89 -4.79
CA GLY A 181 -0.01 -16.72 -3.61
C GLY A 181 -1.48 -16.87 -3.25
N GLY A 182 -2.31 -15.99 -3.78
CA GLY A 182 -3.74 -15.89 -3.46
C GLY A 182 -4.06 -14.73 -2.53
N VAL A 183 -5.13 -14.01 -2.83
CA VAL A 183 -5.61 -12.87 -2.03
C VAL A 183 -6.97 -13.19 -1.47
N ILE A 184 -7.14 -13.02 -0.17
CA ILE A 184 -8.38 -13.30 0.58
C ILE A 184 -8.96 -11.95 1.06
N GLU A 185 -10.24 -11.79 0.86
CA GLU A 185 -11.01 -10.64 1.38
C GLU A 185 -11.68 -10.97 2.71
#